data_ad9a6cccf003029eb041b855fa556276
#
_entry.id   ad9a6cccf003029eb041b855fa556276
#
_cell.length_a   1.000
_cell.length_b   1.000
_cell.length_c   1.000
_cell.angle_alpha   90.00
_cell.angle_beta   90.00
_cell.angle_gamma   90.00
#
_symmetry.space_group_name_H-M   'P 1'
#
loop_
_entity.id
_entity.type
_entity.pdbx_description
1 polymer ?
#
loop_
_entity_poly.entity_id
_entity_poly.type
_entity_poly.pdbx_seq_one_letter_code
_entity_poly.pdbx_strand_id
1 'polypeptide(L)'
;MGYRFYLGASGAGKTYRAFNDIINESIENKDKTFFIIVPEQFTMQTQKDIVQMHPNHAVSNIDVLSFNRLAYRIFEELDIENPEVLDELDKALILRRIANKVELKAWKKQFQKAGFINNIKSLISEFMQYDISDDFIKEQVNNREVDSLLKIKLEDIYKLKTGFEDYIAGKYFTNEQILDILNENIVNSELLRNSIILFDGYTGFTPIQNRIVSNLMKVADEVRFSITLGKSINPDLKTSESDLFFISTKMISQINDMAKRCDIKRLPDINLNIGEVHRFKNSKDLAFFEEHFLRYDGKRAKQVSDIEINHLLNPLDEIDFVANKILKLVKDEGYRYRDIAIIYGDLEGV
;
A
#
# COMPACT_ATOMS: atom_id res chain seq x y z
N MET A 1 9.84 15.22 18.55
CA MET A 1 9.38 14.06 17.76
C MET A 1 7.97 13.69 18.19
N GLY A 2 7.08 13.46 17.26
CA GLY A 2 5.72 13.08 17.53
C GLY A 2 5.04 12.43 16.33
N TYR A 3 3.84 11.86 16.55
CA TYR A 3 3.02 11.37 15.45
C TYR A 3 1.55 11.68 15.68
N ARG A 4 0.76 11.74 14.61
CA ARG A 4 -0.70 11.89 14.66
C ARG A 4 -1.39 11.19 13.52
N PHE A 5 -2.68 10.99 13.69
CA PHE A 5 -3.56 10.46 12.68
C PHE A 5 -4.51 11.53 12.12
N TYR A 6 -4.75 11.46 10.81
CA TYR A 6 -5.87 12.07 10.13
C TYR A 6 -6.92 10.98 9.91
N LEU A 7 -7.98 11.01 10.69
CA LEU A 7 -9.01 9.98 10.73
C LEU A 7 -10.29 10.45 10.06
N GLY A 8 -10.90 9.60 9.25
CA GLY A 8 -12.18 9.93 8.63
C GLY A 8 -12.68 8.81 7.72
N ALA A 9 -13.97 8.78 7.46
CA ALA A 9 -14.58 7.88 6.49
C ALA A 9 -14.05 8.13 5.07
N SER A 10 -14.32 7.21 4.16
CA SER A 10 -13.97 7.41 2.75
C SER A 10 -14.69 8.65 2.21
N GLY A 11 -13.95 9.59 1.62
CA GLY A 11 -14.50 10.84 1.11
C GLY A 11 -14.69 11.97 2.14
N ALA A 12 -14.32 11.77 3.41
CA ALA A 12 -14.38 12.80 4.47
C ALA A 12 -13.36 13.95 4.28
N GLY A 13 -12.48 13.87 3.28
CA GLY A 13 -11.50 14.91 2.98
C GLY A 13 -10.15 14.77 3.71
N LYS A 14 -9.79 13.59 4.20
CA LYS A 14 -8.51 13.34 4.89
C LYS A 14 -7.28 13.81 4.11
N THR A 15 -7.12 13.26 2.91
CA THR A 15 -6.02 13.60 2.00
C THR A 15 -5.97 15.09 1.71
N TYR A 16 -7.12 15.71 1.38
CA TYR A 16 -7.22 17.15 1.14
C TYR A 16 -6.77 17.97 2.34
N ARG A 17 -7.21 17.60 3.55
CA ARG A 17 -6.84 18.29 4.79
C ARG A 17 -5.34 18.11 5.09
N ALA A 18 -4.83 16.89 5.00
CA ALA A 18 -3.42 16.60 5.27
C ALA A 18 -2.50 17.32 4.28
N PHE A 19 -2.87 17.37 2.99
CA PHE A 19 -2.09 18.10 1.98
C PHE A 19 -2.11 19.61 2.22
N ASN A 20 -3.27 20.20 2.57
CA ASN A 20 -3.33 21.61 2.90
C ASN A 20 -2.48 21.96 4.11
N ASP A 21 -2.50 21.12 5.16
CA ASP A 21 -1.67 21.33 6.33
C ASP A 21 -0.18 21.30 5.96
N ILE A 22 0.26 20.31 5.16
CA ILE A 22 1.64 20.23 4.64
C ILE A 22 2.00 21.46 3.79
N ILE A 23 1.13 21.89 2.88
CA ILE A 23 1.36 23.06 2.01
C ILE A 23 1.51 24.33 2.85
N ASN A 24 0.61 24.59 3.79
CA ASN A 24 0.65 25.78 4.62
C ASN A 24 1.91 25.82 5.48
N GLU A 25 2.25 24.68 6.12
CA GLU A 25 3.46 24.56 6.92
C GLU A 25 4.75 24.69 6.09
N SER A 26 4.75 24.22 4.84
CA SER A 26 5.90 24.35 3.94
C SER A 26 6.17 25.79 3.51
N ILE A 27 5.12 26.60 3.38
CA ILE A 27 5.23 28.03 3.08
C ILE A 27 5.82 28.81 4.27
N GLU A 28 5.40 28.43 5.48
CA GLU A 28 5.85 29.07 6.73
C GLU A 28 7.27 28.64 7.15
N ASN A 29 7.67 27.41 6.84
CA ASN A 29 8.92 26.79 7.30
C ASN A 29 9.78 26.35 6.10
N LYS A 30 10.42 27.31 5.43
CA LYS A 30 11.22 27.07 4.22
C LYS A 30 12.46 26.21 4.46
N ASP A 31 12.96 26.16 5.67
CA ASP A 31 14.16 25.39 6.05
C ASP A 31 13.84 23.94 6.42
N LYS A 32 12.55 23.57 6.47
CA LYS A 32 12.12 22.19 6.70
C LYS A 32 11.82 21.47 5.39
N THR A 33 12.06 20.16 5.40
CA THR A 33 11.67 19.27 4.31
C THR A 33 10.36 18.56 4.66
N PHE A 34 9.47 18.46 3.69
CA PHE A 34 8.18 17.78 3.84
C PHE A 34 8.14 16.59 2.88
N PHE A 35 7.94 15.40 3.43
CA PHE A 35 7.81 14.20 2.63
C PHE A 35 6.36 13.70 2.64
N ILE A 36 5.79 13.47 1.46
CA ILE A 36 4.51 12.81 1.30
C ILE A 36 4.78 11.43 0.71
N ILE A 37 4.62 10.40 1.53
CA ILE A 37 4.89 9.01 1.13
C ILE A 37 3.56 8.36 0.75
N VAL A 38 3.47 7.92 -0.50
CA VAL A 38 2.30 7.27 -1.10
C VAL A 38 2.71 5.98 -1.81
N PRO A 39 1.78 5.03 -2.06
CA PRO A 39 2.04 3.90 -2.95
C PRO A 39 2.51 4.37 -4.33
N GLU A 40 3.41 3.60 -4.96
CA GLU A 40 4.10 3.97 -6.21
C GLU A 40 3.15 4.48 -7.30
N GLN A 41 2.02 3.79 -7.48
CA GLN A 41 1.02 4.16 -8.50
C GLN A 41 0.36 5.52 -8.29
N PHE A 42 0.41 6.09 -7.09
CA PHE A 42 -0.21 7.37 -6.77
C PHE A 42 0.77 8.54 -6.77
N THR A 43 2.07 8.31 -6.87
CA THR A 43 3.08 9.36 -6.75
C THR A 43 2.88 10.51 -7.74
N MET A 44 2.68 10.20 -9.02
CA MET A 44 2.49 11.21 -10.06
C MET A 44 1.18 12.01 -9.88
N GLN A 45 0.09 11.35 -9.51
CA GLN A 45 -1.19 12.05 -9.27
C GLN A 45 -1.09 12.94 -8.04
N THR A 46 -0.53 12.43 -6.95
CA THR A 46 -0.32 13.20 -5.71
C THR A 46 0.57 14.41 -5.96
N GLN A 47 1.64 14.28 -6.74
CA GLN A 47 2.50 15.41 -7.09
C GLN A 47 1.74 16.50 -7.87
N LYS A 48 0.90 16.11 -8.82
CA LYS A 48 0.03 17.04 -9.55
C LYS A 48 -0.96 17.75 -8.61
N ASP A 49 -1.59 16.99 -7.70
CA ASP A 49 -2.55 17.54 -6.77
C ASP A 49 -1.91 18.56 -5.83
N ILE A 50 -0.73 18.26 -5.28
CA ILE A 50 0.05 19.18 -4.44
C ILE A 50 0.40 20.47 -5.20
N VAL A 51 0.91 20.37 -6.42
CA VAL A 51 1.25 21.54 -7.25
C VAL A 51 -0.01 22.38 -7.57
N GLN A 52 -1.14 21.74 -7.85
CA GLN A 52 -2.39 22.44 -8.13
C GLN A 52 -2.98 23.12 -6.89
N MET A 53 -2.84 22.50 -5.71
CA MET A 53 -3.34 23.05 -4.46
C MET A 53 -2.43 24.16 -3.91
N HIS A 54 -1.14 24.14 -4.26
CA HIS A 54 -0.18 25.12 -3.77
C HIS A 54 -0.45 26.51 -4.39
N PRO A 55 -0.52 27.60 -3.59
CA PRO A 55 -0.86 28.93 -4.09
C PRO A 55 0.01 29.42 -5.24
N ASN A 56 1.28 29.06 -5.24
CA ASN A 56 2.25 29.46 -6.28
C ASN A 56 2.32 28.44 -7.44
N HIS A 57 1.54 27.37 -7.44
CA HIS A 57 1.64 26.26 -8.39
C HIS A 57 3.06 25.70 -8.56
N ALA A 58 3.89 25.82 -7.54
CA ALA A 58 5.26 25.35 -7.48
C ALA A 58 5.61 24.94 -6.05
N VAL A 59 6.41 23.91 -5.91
CA VAL A 59 6.88 23.39 -4.61
C VAL A 59 8.39 23.29 -4.64
N SER A 60 9.07 23.64 -3.54
CA SER A 60 10.53 23.59 -3.42
C SER A 60 11.01 22.68 -2.30
N ASN A 61 10.22 22.52 -1.25
CA ASN A 61 10.56 21.76 -0.05
C ASN A 61 9.52 20.67 0.31
N ILE A 62 8.69 20.26 -0.65
CA ILE A 62 7.77 19.13 -0.53
C ILE A 62 8.17 18.07 -1.58
N ASP A 63 8.56 16.89 -1.13
CA ASP A 63 8.86 15.74 -1.95
C ASP A 63 7.74 14.71 -1.86
N VAL A 64 7.18 14.28 -3.01
CA VAL A 64 6.18 13.22 -3.10
C VAL A 64 6.85 11.95 -3.60
N LEU A 65 6.93 10.94 -2.74
CA LEU A 65 7.76 9.75 -2.94
C LEU A 65 6.99 8.47 -2.62
N SER A 66 7.44 7.34 -3.15
CA SER A 66 7.18 6.02 -2.60
C SER A 66 8.32 5.59 -1.67
N PHE A 67 8.21 4.44 -1.02
CA PHE A 67 9.32 3.91 -0.21
C PHE A 67 10.61 3.73 -1.02
N ASN A 68 10.51 3.20 -2.25
CA ASN A 68 11.69 3.02 -3.10
C ASN A 68 12.31 4.37 -3.50
N ARG A 69 11.49 5.35 -3.87
CA ARG A 69 11.98 6.69 -4.21
C ARG A 69 12.59 7.41 -3.02
N LEU A 70 12.04 7.19 -1.81
CA LEU A 70 12.66 7.67 -0.57
C LEU A 70 14.05 7.04 -0.39
N ALA A 71 14.20 5.74 -0.67
CA ALA A 71 15.50 5.08 -0.59
C ALA A 71 16.54 5.78 -1.48
N TYR A 72 16.23 5.97 -2.76
CA TYR A 72 17.14 6.65 -3.69
C TYR A 72 17.43 8.10 -3.30
N ARG A 73 16.44 8.81 -2.74
CA ARG A 73 16.62 10.18 -2.26
C ARG A 73 17.62 10.25 -1.09
N ILE A 74 17.57 9.26 -0.19
CA ILE A 74 18.51 9.15 0.93
C ILE A 74 19.88 8.64 0.45
N PHE A 75 19.94 7.74 -0.52
CA PHE A 75 21.21 7.29 -1.11
C PHE A 75 21.95 8.46 -1.77
N GLU A 76 21.24 9.32 -2.50
CA GLU A 76 21.80 10.55 -3.09
C GLU A 76 22.33 11.49 -2.01
N GLU A 77 21.60 11.70 -0.90
CA GLU A 77 22.05 12.54 0.22
C GLU A 77 23.34 12.01 0.87
N LEU A 78 23.44 10.70 1.05
CA LEU A 78 24.52 10.06 1.78
C LEU A 78 25.69 9.59 0.88
N ASP A 79 25.65 9.92 -0.40
CA ASP A 79 26.64 9.49 -1.41
C ASP A 79 26.79 7.94 -1.45
N ILE A 80 25.68 7.23 -1.27
CA ILE A 80 25.64 5.78 -1.39
C ILE A 80 25.49 5.43 -2.86
N GLU A 81 26.40 4.59 -3.38
CA GLU A 81 26.33 4.11 -4.75
C GLU A 81 24.99 3.42 -5.02
N ASN A 82 24.33 3.82 -6.11
CA ASN A 82 23.05 3.23 -6.48
C ASN A 82 23.21 1.75 -6.84
N PRO A 83 22.57 0.83 -6.11
CA PRO A 83 22.69 -0.58 -6.41
C PRO A 83 22.03 -0.94 -7.74
N GLU A 84 22.63 -1.89 -8.47
CA GLU A 84 22.02 -2.46 -9.67
C GLU A 84 20.85 -3.35 -9.30
N VAL A 85 19.63 -2.87 -9.56
CA VAL A 85 18.39 -3.54 -9.16
C VAL A 85 17.86 -4.39 -10.30
N LEU A 86 17.55 -5.64 -9.99
CA LEU A 86 16.93 -6.57 -10.93
C LEU A 86 15.49 -6.15 -11.23
N ASP A 87 15.17 -6.09 -12.50
CA ASP A 87 13.78 -5.95 -12.93
C ASP A 87 13.01 -7.29 -12.83
N GLU A 88 11.72 -7.26 -13.13
CA GLU A 88 10.85 -8.41 -13.04
C GLU A 88 11.18 -9.50 -14.08
N LEU A 89 11.75 -9.12 -15.22
CA LEU A 89 12.18 -10.05 -16.25
C LEU A 89 13.49 -10.74 -15.85
N ASP A 90 14.44 -9.99 -15.31
CA ASP A 90 15.71 -10.50 -14.81
C ASP A 90 15.50 -11.54 -13.72
N LYS A 91 14.64 -11.24 -12.73
CA LYS A 91 14.26 -12.19 -11.67
C LYS A 91 13.72 -13.50 -12.27
N ALA A 92 12.83 -13.40 -13.28
CA ALA A 92 12.24 -14.57 -13.93
C ALA A 92 13.30 -15.40 -14.69
N LEU A 93 14.23 -14.76 -15.41
CA LEU A 93 15.31 -15.42 -16.14
C LEU A 93 16.29 -16.13 -15.19
N ILE A 94 16.66 -15.49 -14.10
CA ILE A 94 17.53 -16.07 -13.06
C ILE A 94 16.86 -17.29 -12.45
N LEU A 95 15.59 -17.18 -12.04
CA LEU A 95 14.85 -18.33 -11.48
C LEU A 95 14.72 -19.49 -12.45
N ARG A 96 14.51 -19.21 -13.73
CA ARG A 96 14.50 -20.25 -14.77
C ARG A 96 15.85 -20.95 -14.91
N ARG A 97 16.94 -20.18 -14.83
CA ARG A 97 18.31 -20.74 -14.87
C ARG A 97 18.59 -21.62 -13.65
N ILE A 98 18.15 -21.21 -12.46
CA ILE A 98 18.32 -21.97 -11.22
C ILE A 98 17.49 -23.26 -11.27
N ALA A 99 16.21 -23.16 -11.67
CA ALA A 99 15.32 -24.33 -11.78
C ALA A 99 15.85 -25.42 -12.72
N ASN A 100 16.67 -25.05 -13.72
CA ASN A 100 17.34 -26.02 -14.60
C ASN A 100 18.58 -26.68 -13.96
N LYS A 101 19.11 -26.11 -12.87
CA LYS A 101 20.31 -26.61 -12.18
C LYS A 101 20.00 -27.42 -10.93
N VAL A 102 18.87 -27.12 -10.27
CA VAL A 102 18.46 -27.79 -9.03
C VAL A 102 17.46 -28.92 -9.34
N GLU A 103 17.53 -29.99 -8.53
CA GLU A 103 16.57 -31.08 -8.65
C GLU A 103 15.27 -30.72 -7.93
N LEU A 104 14.23 -30.40 -8.72
CA LEU A 104 12.88 -30.12 -8.26
C LEU A 104 12.03 -31.40 -8.29
N LYS A 105 11.31 -31.66 -7.20
CA LYS A 105 10.45 -32.84 -7.05
C LYS A 105 9.02 -32.59 -7.50
N ALA A 106 8.42 -31.47 -7.07
CA ALA A 106 7.03 -31.15 -7.37
C ALA A 106 6.87 -30.44 -8.72
N TRP A 107 7.80 -29.58 -9.12
CA TRP A 107 7.57 -28.61 -10.20
C TRP A 107 8.47 -28.71 -11.42
N LYS A 108 9.25 -29.76 -11.57
CA LYS A 108 10.20 -29.94 -12.68
C LYS A 108 9.59 -29.66 -14.06
N LYS A 109 8.35 -30.11 -14.32
CA LYS A 109 7.65 -29.92 -15.61
C LYS A 109 6.97 -28.55 -15.74
N GLN A 110 6.53 -27.94 -14.62
CA GLN A 110 5.80 -26.68 -14.59
C GLN A 110 6.71 -25.48 -14.92
N PHE A 111 8.01 -25.55 -14.60
CA PHE A 111 8.98 -24.49 -14.91
C PHE A 111 9.20 -24.25 -16.41
N GLN A 112 8.66 -25.09 -17.27
CA GLN A 112 8.63 -24.83 -18.72
C GLN A 112 7.57 -23.79 -19.10
N LYS A 113 6.58 -23.53 -18.22
CA LYS A 113 5.49 -22.59 -18.48
C LYS A 113 5.84 -21.21 -17.90
N ALA A 114 5.78 -20.16 -18.72
CA ALA A 114 6.11 -18.78 -18.30
C ALA A 114 5.24 -18.29 -17.13
N GLY A 115 3.94 -18.56 -17.15
CA GLY A 115 3.03 -18.16 -16.07
C GLY A 115 3.41 -18.79 -14.72
N PHE A 116 3.91 -20.03 -14.71
CA PHE A 116 4.33 -20.67 -13.47
C PHE A 116 5.60 -20.01 -12.87
N ILE A 117 6.55 -19.60 -13.71
CA ILE A 117 7.74 -18.88 -13.27
C ILE A 117 7.35 -17.57 -12.59
N ASN A 118 6.39 -16.85 -13.15
CA ASN A 118 5.89 -15.61 -12.57
C ASN A 118 5.25 -15.84 -11.19
N ASN A 119 4.49 -16.90 -11.01
CA ASN A 119 3.91 -17.23 -9.69
C ASN A 119 5.01 -17.53 -8.64
N ILE A 120 6.04 -18.30 -9.02
CA ILE A 120 7.16 -18.57 -8.09
C ILE A 120 7.97 -17.32 -7.80
N LYS A 121 8.19 -16.46 -8.80
CA LYS A 121 8.84 -15.15 -8.62
C LYS A 121 8.07 -14.30 -7.60
N SER A 122 6.75 -14.16 -7.79
CA SER A 122 5.90 -13.41 -6.85
C SER A 122 5.96 -13.99 -5.44
N LEU A 123 5.92 -15.32 -5.31
CA LEU A 123 6.01 -15.99 -4.02
C LEU A 123 7.35 -15.75 -3.30
N ILE A 124 8.47 -15.77 -4.04
CA ILE A 124 9.79 -15.46 -3.48
C ILE A 124 9.87 -14.00 -3.05
N SER A 125 9.35 -13.06 -3.87
CA SER A 125 9.25 -11.65 -3.48
C SER A 125 8.39 -11.46 -2.23
N GLU A 126 7.27 -12.17 -2.10
CA GLU A 126 6.45 -12.16 -0.87
C GLU A 126 7.23 -12.68 0.34
N PHE A 127 7.96 -13.78 0.19
CA PHE A 127 8.78 -14.32 1.28
C PHE A 127 9.83 -13.30 1.76
N MET A 128 10.46 -12.58 0.83
CA MET A 128 11.39 -11.50 1.16
C MET A 128 10.69 -10.32 1.85
N GLN A 129 9.53 -9.88 1.34
CA GLN A 129 8.74 -8.78 1.91
C GLN A 129 8.21 -9.07 3.32
N TYR A 130 7.88 -10.34 3.59
CA TYR A 130 7.33 -10.78 4.88
C TYR A 130 8.38 -11.38 5.82
N ASP A 131 9.67 -11.27 5.49
CA ASP A 131 10.78 -11.81 6.30
C ASP A 131 10.65 -13.31 6.60
N ILE A 132 10.14 -14.09 5.64
CA ILE A 132 10.06 -15.55 5.80
C ILE A 132 11.47 -16.13 5.72
N SER A 133 11.99 -16.50 6.88
CA SER A 133 13.35 -17.03 6.99
C SER A 133 13.48 -18.45 6.44
N ASP A 134 14.67 -18.80 6.01
CA ASP A 134 15.00 -20.16 5.57
C ASP A 134 14.78 -21.19 6.68
N ASP A 135 15.02 -20.81 7.94
CA ASP A 135 14.81 -21.69 9.08
C ASP A 135 13.32 -21.97 9.31
N PHE A 136 12.45 -20.95 9.12
CA PHE A 136 11.01 -21.17 9.17
C PHE A 136 10.54 -22.14 8.08
N ILE A 137 11.02 -22.00 6.83
CA ILE A 137 10.67 -22.92 5.75
C ILE A 137 11.12 -24.36 6.09
N LYS A 138 12.35 -24.53 6.59
CA LYS A 138 12.87 -25.84 7.02
C LYS A 138 12.07 -26.44 8.17
N GLU A 139 11.65 -25.62 9.13
CA GLU A 139 10.78 -26.04 10.23
C GLU A 139 9.44 -26.59 9.71
N GLN A 140 8.81 -25.88 8.77
CA GLN A 140 7.55 -26.35 8.17
C GLN A 140 7.71 -27.63 7.36
N VAL A 141 8.82 -27.81 6.65
CA VAL A 141 9.15 -29.08 5.95
C VAL A 141 9.25 -30.24 6.92
N ASN A 142 9.82 -30.01 8.11
CA ASN A 142 10.00 -31.04 9.14
C ASN A 142 8.77 -31.24 10.04
N ASN A 143 7.80 -30.33 10.02
CA ASN A 143 6.60 -30.39 10.85
C ASN A 143 5.72 -31.58 10.44
N ARG A 144 5.34 -32.44 11.39
CA ARG A 144 4.52 -33.64 11.15
C ARG A 144 3.06 -33.32 10.77
N GLU A 145 2.57 -32.15 11.13
CA GLU A 145 1.19 -31.70 10.86
C GLU A 145 1.00 -31.15 9.45
N VAL A 146 2.08 -30.83 8.76
CA VAL A 146 2.03 -30.31 7.37
C VAL A 146 1.84 -31.47 6.39
N ASP A 147 0.97 -31.26 5.42
CA ASP A 147 0.69 -32.21 4.34
C ASP A 147 1.94 -32.60 3.55
N SER A 148 2.07 -33.84 3.15
CA SER A 148 3.23 -34.38 2.44
C SER A 148 3.51 -33.67 1.10
N LEU A 149 2.48 -33.33 0.36
CA LEU A 149 2.60 -32.61 -0.91
C LEU A 149 3.09 -31.17 -0.67
N LEU A 150 2.58 -30.51 0.38
CA LEU A 150 3.02 -29.17 0.75
C LEU A 150 4.49 -29.17 1.17
N LYS A 151 4.96 -30.20 1.90
CA LYS A 151 6.40 -30.34 2.23
C LYS A 151 7.27 -30.38 1.00
N ILE A 152 6.91 -31.22 0.00
CA ILE A 152 7.67 -31.34 -1.24
C ILE A 152 7.71 -30.00 -2.00
N LYS A 153 6.62 -29.26 -1.99
CA LYS A 153 6.56 -27.91 -2.59
C LYS A 153 7.44 -26.92 -1.84
N LEU A 154 7.42 -26.96 -0.50
CA LEU A 154 8.26 -26.08 0.34
C LEU A 154 9.75 -26.38 0.17
N GLU A 155 10.14 -27.68 0.01
CA GLU A 155 11.51 -28.06 -0.34
C GLU A 155 11.96 -27.45 -1.69
N ASP A 156 11.09 -27.50 -2.71
CA ASP A 156 11.39 -26.93 -4.01
C ASP A 156 11.50 -25.40 -3.94
N ILE A 157 10.59 -24.72 -3.19
CA ILE A 157 10.66 -23.26 -2.96
C ILE A 157 11.96 -22.90 -2.25
N TYR A 158 12.32 -23.63 -1.18
CA TYR A 158 13.55 -23.39 -0.44
C TYR A 158 14.78 -23.43 -1.35
N LYS A 159 14.90 -24.47 -2.20
CA LYS A 159 16.00 -24.57 -3.16
C LYS A 159 16.05 -23.45 -4.17
N LEU A 160 14.87 -23.01 -4.66
CA LEU A 160 14.78 -21.93 -5.62
C LEU A 160 15.12 -20.57 -4.98
N LYS A 161 14.61 -20.31 -3.77
CA LYS A 161 14.89 -19.08 -3.02
C LYS A 161 16.37 -18.97 -2.69
N THR A 162 16.96 -20.01 -2.06
CA THR A 162 18.39 -20.02 -1.69
C THR A 162 19.27 -19.89 -2.92
N GLY A 163 18.97 -20.65 -4.00
CA GLY A 163 19.71 -20.53 -5.25
C GLY A 163 19.59 -19.17 -5.92
N PHE A 164 18.46 -18.47 -5.77
CA PHE A 164 18.27 -17.11 -6.25
C PHE A 164 19.12 -16.12 -5.43
N GLU A 165 19.05 -16.20 -4.11
CA GLU A 165 19.82 -15.36 -3.20
C GLU A 165 21.33 -15.53 -3.41
N ASP A 166 21.81 -16.78 -3.54
CA ASP A 166 23.22 -17.10 -3.83
C ASP A 166 23.65 -16.52 -5.20
N TYR A 167 22.76 -16.56 -6.20
CA TYR A 167 23.10 -16.06 -7.54
C TYR A 167 23.25 -14.54 -7.57
N ILE A 168 22.40 -13.82 -6.84
CA ILE A 168 22.42 -12.35 -6.83
C ILE A 168 23.42 -11.78 -5.84
N ALA A 169 23.84 -12.54 -4.84
CA ALA A 169 24.71 -12.10 -3.77
C ALA A 169 25.98 -11.40 -4.28
N GLY A 170 26.18 -10.15 -3.85
CA GLY A 170 27.32 -9.31 -4.21
C GLY A 170 27.36 -8.83 -5.67
N LYS A 171 26.26 -8.99 -6.42
CA LYS A 171 26.17 -8.57 -7.84
C LYS A 171 24.97 -7.69 -8.10
N TYR A 172 23.82 -8.09 -7.61
CA TYR A 172 22.55 -7.44 -7.88
C TYR A 172 21.75 -7.31 -6.60
N PHE A 173 20.77 -6.40 -6.62
CA PHE A 173 19.82 -6.20 -5.53
C PHE A 173 18.39 -6.40 -6.03
N THR A 174 17.51 -6.75 -5.12
CA THR A 174 16.06 -6.72 -5.36
C THR A 174 15.45 -5.44 -4.78
N ASN A 175 14.23 -5.09 -5.20
CA ASN A 175 13.51 -3.95 -4.63
C ASN A 175 13.31 -4.08 -3.11
N GLU A 176 13.18 -5.31 -2.62
CA GLU A 176 13.06 -5.61 -1.20
C GLU A 176 14.35 -5.26 -0.45
N GLN A 177 15.50 -5.65 -0.98
CA GLN A 177 16.81 -5.34 -0.39
C GLN A 177 17.16 -3.85 -0.40
N ILE A 178 16.65 -3.07 -1.36
CA ILE A 178 16.76 -1.61 -1.36
C ILE A 178 16.15 -1.01 -0.09
N LEU A 179 15.02 -1.56 0.35
CA LEU A 179 14.36 -1.12 1.58
C LEU A 179 15.15 -1.48 2.85
N ASP A 180 15.90 -2.60 2.84
CA ASP A 180 16.80 -2.93 3.95
C ASP A 180 17.96 -1.92 4.04
N ILE A 181 18.59 -1.57 2.90
CA ILE A 181 19.63 -0.54 2.84
C ILE A 181 19.09 0.82 3.32
N LEU A 182 17.88 1.20 2.88
CA LEU A 182 17.22 2.40 3.39
C LEU A 182 17.09 2.35 4.91
N ASN A 183 16.55 1.26 5.43
CA ASN A 183 16.29 1.10 6.86
C ASN A 183 17.54 1.24 7.72
N GLU A 184 18.69 0.76 7.25
CA GLU A 184 20.00 0.88 7.94
C GLU A 184 20.52 2.31 7.94
N ASN A 185 20.17 3.11 6.92
CA ASN A 185 20.73 4.44 6.70
C ASN A 185 19.82 5.61 7.14
N ILE A 186 18.57 5.36 7.52
CA ILE A 186 17.62 6.41 7.97
C ILE A 186 18.23 7.29 9.07
N VAL A 187 18.94 6.69 10.03
CA VAL A 187 19.51 7.40 11.17
C VAL A 187 20.64 8.38 10.82
N ASN A 188 21.22 8.20 9.64
CA ASN A 188 22.34 9.03 9.16
C ASN A 188 21.86 10.24 8.33
N SER A 189 20.59 10.28 7.92
CA SER A 189 20.04 11.32 7.06
C SER A 189 19.74 12.60 7.82
N GLU A 190 20.33 13.71 7.41
CA GLU A 190 20.02 15.04 7.92
C GLU A 190 18.70 15.59 7.33
N LEU A 191 18.37 15.23 6.07
CA LEU A 191 17.09 15.59 5.46
C LEU A 191 15.91 15.08 6.27
N LEU A 192 16.03 13.86 6.81
CA LEU A 192 14.97 13.26 7.63
C LEU A 192 14.88 13.87 9.01
N ARG A 193 15.98 14.34 9.61
CA ARG A 193 15.99 14.92 10.97
C ARG A 193 15.21 16.23 11.06
N ASN A 194 15.18 17.02 10.01
CA ASN A 194 14.44 18.28 9.97
C ASN A 194 13.22 18.17 9.05
N SER A 195 12.46 17.08 9.19
CA SER A 195 11.36 16.81 8.28
C SER A 195 10.04 16.54 8.99
N ILE A 196 8.95 16.75 8.23
CA ILE A 196 7.61 16.27 8.53
C ILE A 196 7.23 15.27 7.45
N ILE A 197 6.80 14.08 7.85
CA ILE A 197 6.51 12.97 6.95
C ILE A 197 5.02 12.62 7.03
N LEU A 198 4.34 12.62 5.89
CA LEU A 198 2.94 12.20 5.77
C LEU A 198 2.86 10.89 4.99
N PHE A 199 2.25 9.87 5.58
CA PHE A 199 1.83 8.65 4.88
C PHE A 199 0.36 8.76 4.48
N ASP A 200 0.05 8.66 3.19
CA ASP A 200 -1.31 8.68 2.66
C ASP A 200 -1.54 7.52 1.68
N GLY A 201 -2.78 6.97 1.69
CA GLY A 201 -3.16 5.88 0.79
C GLY A 201 -2.72 4.48 1.19
N TYR A 202 -2.15 4.29 2.37
CA TYR A 202 -1.79 2.97 2.92
C TYR A 202 -2.91 2.38 3.76
N THR A 203 -3.10 1.06 3.63
CA THR A 203 -4.02 0.27 4.47
C THR A 203 -3.28 -0.60 5.48
N GLY A 204 -1.96 -0.67 5.39
CA GLY A 204 -1.06 -1.42 6.25
C GLY A 204 0.37 -1.34 5.71
N PHE A 205 1.32 -1.85 6.46
CA PHE A 205 2.73 -1.91 6.10
C PHE A 205 3.25 -3.34 6.15
N THR A 206 4.14 -3.70 5.23
CA THR A 206 4.90 -4.94 5.30
C THR A 206 5.91 -4.89 6.47
N PRO A 207 6.47 -6.01 6.92
CA PRO A 207 7.45 -6.02 8.02
C PRO A 207 8.61 -5.06 7.80
N ILE A 208 9.22 -5.01 6.61
CA ILE A 208 10.30 -4.07 6.30
C ILE A 208 9.80 -2.61 6.35
N GLN A 209 8.62 -2.32 5.79
CA GLN A 209 8.04 -0.98 5.85
C GLN A 209 7.75 -0.56 7.31
N ASN A 210 7.29 -1.48 8.16
CA ASN A 210 7.11 -1.22 9.59
C ASN A 210 8.43 -0.85 10.28
N ARG A 211 9.55 -1.53 9.93
CA ARG A 211 10.89 -1.17 10.44
C ARG A 211 11.29 0.24 10.00
N ILE A 212 11.11 0.54 8.72
CA ILE A 212 11.36 1.87 8.16
C ILE A 212 10.53 2.93 8.85
N VAL A 213 9.20 2.74 8.96
CA VAL A 213 8.29 3.67 9.66
C VAL A 213 8.73 3.89 11.11
N SER A 214 9.09 2.82 11.83
CA SER A 214 9.60 2.89 13.20
C SER A 214 10.87 3.76 13.30
N ASN A 215 11.80 3.62 12.35
CA ASN A 215 13.04 4.41 12.34
C ASN A 215 12.78 5.86 11.89
N LEU A 216 11.89 6.09 10.92
CA LEU A 216 11.47 7.44 10.54
C LEU A 216 10.82 8.18 11.71
N MET A 217 9.99 7.52 12.52
CA MET A 217 9.39 8.11 13.72
C MET A 217 10.42 8.51 14.78
N LYS A 218 11.60 7.87 14.83
CA LYS A 218 12.70 8.23 15.75
C LYS A 218 13.55 9.41 15.26
N VAL A 219 13.52 9.70 13.97
CA VAL A 219 14.41 10.68 13.33
C VAL A 219 13.67 11.96 12.95
N ALA A 220 12.49 11.84 12.34
CA ALA A 220 11.71 12.98 11.87
C ALA A 220 11.10 13.78 13.03
N ASP A 221 10.86 15.07 12.82
CA ASP A 221 10.18 15.93 13.80
C ASP A 221 8.75 15.44 14.07
N GLU A 222 8.04 15.09 13.00
CA GLU A 222 6.67 14.59 13.08
C GLU A 222 6.36 13.61 11.96
N VAL A 223 5.65 12.52 12.29
CA VAL A 223 5.12 11.58 11.30
C VAL A 223 3.59 11.55 11.37
N ARG A 224 2.94 11.71 10.23
CA ARG A 224 1.50 11.81 10.06
C ARG A 224 0.97 10.65 9.24
N PHE A 225 -0.20 10.14 9.61
CA PHE A 225 -0.83 9.03 8.91
C PHE A 225 -2.28 9.35 8.56
N SER A 226 -2.63 9.25 7.29
CA SER A 226 -4.01 9.38 6.81
C SER A 226 -4.67 8.01 6.78
N ILE A 227 -5.64 7.76 7.65
CA ILE A 227 -6.25 6.45 7.84
C ILE A 227 -7.78 6.53 7.71
N THR A 228 -8.33 5.64 6.90
CA THR A 228 -9.78 5.54 6.72
C THR A 228 -10.42 4.82 7.91
N LEU A 229 -11.33 5.52 8.61
CA LEU A 229 -12.01 4.99 9.78
C LEU A 229 -13.44 5.52 9.85
N GLY A 230 -14.40 4.65 10.15
CA GLY A 230 -15.82 5.03 10.26
C GLY A 230 -16.11 5.94 11.45
N LYS A 231 -17.21 6.73 11.36
CA LYS A 231 -17.60 7.74 12.35
C LYS A 231 -17.72 7.23 13.79
N SER A 232 -18.19 5.99 13.96
CA SER A 232 -18.49 5.39 15.26
C SER A 232 -17.37 4.50 15.80
N ILE A 233 -16.24 4.41 15.11
CA ILE A 233 -15.14 3.52 15.48
C ILE A 233 -14.13 4.26 16.34
N ASN A 234 -13.86 3.72 17.54
CA ASN A 234 -12.77 4.20 18.36
C ASN A 234 -11.43 3.67 17.80
N PRO A 235 -10.49 4.56 17.42
CA PRO A 235 -9.22 4.15 16.81
C PRO A 235 -8.33 3.30 17.73
N ASP A 236 -8.54 3.38 19.05
CA ASP A 236 -7.71 2.70 20.05
C ASP A 236 -8.26 1.35 20.50
N LEU A 237 -9.43 0.94 20.00
CA LEU A 237 -10.00 -0.38 20.27
C LEU A 237 -9.55 -1.40 19.23
N LYS A 238 -9.18 -2.59 19.72
CA LYS A 238 -8.95 -3.74 18.85
C LYS A 238 -10.31 -4.21 18.33
N THR A 239 -10.44 -4.33 17.02
CA THR A 239 -11.62 -4.88 16.33
C THR A 239 -11.37 -6.33 15.94
N SER A 240 -12.45 -7.05 15.63
CA SER A 240 -12.41 -8.42 15.11
C SER A 240 -12.04 -8.42 13.62
N GLU A 241 -11.50 -9.52 13.11
CA GLU A 241 -11.21 -9.69 11.67
C GLU A 241 -12.46 -9.58 10.78
N SER A 242 -13.64 -9.83 11.35
CA SER A 242 -14.93 -9.64 10.66
C SER A 242 -15.40 -8.19 10.59
N ASP A 243 -14.76 -7.27 11.29
CA ASP A 243 -15.14 -5.86 11.29
C ASP A 243 -14.68 -5.14 10.04
N LEU A 244 -15.55 -4.28 9.48
CA LEU A 244 -15.28 -3.53 8.25
C LEU A 244 -13.98 -2.73 8.31
N PHE A 245 -13.61 -2.19 9.47
CA PHE A 245 -12.42 -1.36 9.66
C PHE A 245 -11.28 -2.10 10.37
N PHE A 246 -11.30 -3.43 10.40
CA PHE A 246 -10.26 -4.24 11.05
C PHE A 246 -8.85 -3.87 10.55
N ILE A 247 -8.65 -3.78 9.24
CA ILE A 247 -7.33 -3.45 8.66
C ILE A 247 -6.85 -2.07 9.16
N SER A 248 -7.73 -1.09 9.20
CA SER A 248 -7.40 0.26 9.67
C SER A 248 -7.05 0.30 11.16
N THR A 249 -7.84 -0.35 12.00
CA THR A 249 -7.59 -0.42 13.45
C THR A 249 -6.35 -1.25 13.77
N LYS A 250 -6.07 -2.32 13.01
CA LYS A 250 -4.83 -3.08 13.09
C LYS A 250 -3.62 -2.21 12.77
N MET A 251 -3.68 -1.42 11.69
CA MET A 251 -2.62 -0.47 11.32
C MET A 251 -2.37 0.57 12.43
N ILE A 252 -3.44 1.17 12.98
CA ILE A 252 -3.34 2.12 14.11
C ILE A 252 -2.68 1.45 15.31
N SER A 253 -3.11 0.24 15.69
CA SER A 253 -2.53 -0.51 16.80
C SER A 253 -1.04 -0.77 16.58
N GLN A 254 -0.63 -1.19 15.39
CA GLN A 254 0.77 -1.43 15.05
C GLN A 254 1.62 -0.15 15.16
N ILE A 255 1.12 0.98 14.68
CA ILE A 255 1.80 2.28 14.77
C ILE A 255 1.91 2.71 16.24
N ASN A 256 0.84 2.59 17.04
CA ASN A 256 0.86 2.89 18.46
C ASN A 256 1.88 2.02 19.22
N ASP A 257 1.95 0.71 18.89
CA ASP A 257 2.90 -0.21 19.52
C ASP A 257 4.36 0.13 19.14
N MET A 258 4.61 0.53 17.89
CA MET A 258 5.93 1.02 17.45
C MET A 258 6.32 2.31 18.20
N ALA A 259 5.42 3.27 18.24
CA ALA A 259 5.63 4.54 18.93
C ALA A 259 5.92 4.35 20.43
N LYS A 260 5.16 3.46 21.09
CA LYS A 260 5.36 3.13 22.50
C LYS A 260 6.74 2.50 22.76
N ARG A 261 7.19 1.60 21.90
CA ARG A 261 8.53 0.98 21.99
C ARG A 261 9.66 1.98 21.82
N CYS A 262 9.41 3.07 21.08
CA CYS A 262 10.40 4.11 20.78
C CYS A 262 10.23 5.38 21.65
N ASP A 263 9.32 5.38 22.62
CA ASP A 263 8.97 6.52 23.48
C ASP A 263 8.60 7.79 22.69
N ILE A 264 7.80 7.62 21.62
CA ILE A 264 7.38 8.71 20.74
C ILE A 264 5.97 9.15 21.10
N LYS A 265 5.78 10.46 21.30
CA LYS A 265 4.52 11.05 21.75
C LYS A 265 3.48 11.08 20.64
N ARG A 266 2.26 10.57 20.92
CA ARG A 266 1.10 10.82 20.08
C ARG A 266 0.60 12.25 20.29
N LEU A 267 0.52 13.02 19.22
CA LEU A 267 -0.07 14.34 19.16
C LEU A 267 -1.59 14.21 19.02
N PRO A 268 -2.37 15.29 19.25
CA PRO A 268 -3.81 15.25 19.01
C PRO A 268 -4.14 14.86 17.57
N ASP A 269 -4.99 13.86 17.41
CA ASP A 269 -5.47 13.42 16.10
C ASP A 269 -6.39 14.47 15.46
N ILE A 270 -6.42 14.47 14.12
CA ILE A 270 -7.34 15.27 13.33
C ILE A 270 -8.49 14.36 12.87
N ASN A 271 -9.64 14.49 13.54
CA ASN A 271 -10.83 13.69 13.19
C ASN A 271 -11.73 14.47 12.23
N LEU A 272 -11.93 13.92 11.04
CA LEU A 272 -12.73 14.48 9.96
C LEU A 272 -14.11 13.81 9.80
N ASN A 273 -14.48 12.97 10.76
CA ASN A 273 -15.82 12.34 10.80
C ASN A 273 -16.92 13.29 11.34
N ILE A 274 -16.71 14.61 11.28
CA ILE A 274 -17.61 15.62 11.78
C ILE A 274 -18.44 16.16 10.61
N GLY A 275 -19.76 16.06 10.69
CA GLY A 275 -20.68 16.57 9.66
C GLY A 275 -20.89 15.63 8.48
N GLU A 276 -21.33 16.19 7.34
CA GLU A 276 -21.56 15.45 6.10
C GLU A 276 -20.26 15.08 5.41
N VAL A 277 -20.23 13.88 4.81
CA VAL A 277 -19.07 13.43 4.04
C VAL A 277 -19.03 14.20 2.71
N HIS A 278 -17.98 14.98 2.50
CA HIS A 278 -17.85 15.91 1.38
C HIS A 278 -18.04 15.25 0.00
N ARG A 279 -17.57 14.02 -0.18
CA ARG A 279 -17.70 13.27 -1.45
C ARG A 279 -19.15 13.04 -1.87
N PHE A 280 -20.04 12.83 -0.90
CA PHE A 280 -21.44 12.49 -1.17
C PHE A 280 -22.37 13.69 -1.12
N LYS A 281 -21.83 14.91 -1.09
CA LYS A 281 -22.60 16.16 -1.06
C LYS A 281 -23.68 16.25 -2.15
N ASN A 282 -23.39 15.68 -3.32
CA ASN A 282 -24.28 15.72 -4.48
C ASN A 282 -25.14 14.47 -4.66
N SER A 283 -24.99 13.45 -3.80
CA SER A 283 -25.75 12.20 -3.86
C SER A 283 -26.19 11.76 -2.46
N LYS A 284 -27.46 11.96 -2.17
CA LYS A 284 -28.07 11.52 -0.91
C LYS A 284 -28.13 9.99 -0.81
N ASP A 285 -28.25 9.31 -1.94
CA ASP A 285 -28.32 7.86 -2.01
C ASP A 285 -26.99 7.22 -1.63
N LEU A 286 -25.90 7.75 -2.19
CA LEU A 286 -24.56 7.28 -1.84
C LEU A 286 -24.18 7.64 -0.39
N ALA A 287 -24.61 8.82 0.10
CA ALA A 287 -24.41 9.21 1.49
C ALA A 287 -25.14 8.24 2.45
N PHE A 288 -26.42 7.93 2.13
CA PHE A 288 -27.20 6.98 2.90
C PHE A 288 -26.61 5.58 2.85
N PHE A 289 -26.19 5.13 1.65
CA PHE A 289 -25.58 3.80 1.49
C PHE A 289 -24.28 3.68 2.29
N GLU A 290 -23.37 4.66 2.22
CA GLU A 290 -22.14 4.66 3.01
C GLU A 290 -22.41 4.65 4.52
N GLU A 291 -23.39 5.42 4.98
CA GLU A 291 -23.71 5.52 6.40
C GLU A 291 -24.29 4.22 6.96
N HIS A 292 -25.07 3.46 6.17
CA HIS A 292 -25.81 2.29 6.63
C HIS A 292 -25.23 0.95 6.11
N PHE A 293 -24.28 0.98 5.16
CA PHE A 293 -23.68 -0.22 4.59
C PHE A 293 -23.00 -1.06 5.66
N LEU A 294 -23.34 -2.36 5.69
CA LEU A 294 -22.85 -3.36 6.66
C LEU A 294 -23.13 -3.07 8.15
N ARG A 295 -24.01 -2.11 8.46
CA ARG A 295 -24.36 -1.78 9.86
C ARG A 295 -25.63 -2.48 10.34
N TYR A 296 -26.42 -3.01 9.43
CA TYR A 296 -27.66 -3.77 9.71
C TYR A 296 -28.63 -3.08 10.70
N ASP A 297 -28.72 -1.76 10.63
CA ASP A 297 -29.56 -0.96 11.53
C ASP A 297 -31.05 -0.93 11.13
N GLY A 298 -31.42 -1.69 10.09
CA GLY A 298 -32.79 -1.82 9.60
C GLY A 298 -33.34 -0.59 8.87
N LYS A 299 -32.56 0.44 8.68
CA LYS A 299 -32.98 1.63 7.95
C LYS A 299 -33.09 1.35 6.45
N ARG A 300 -34.08 1.99 5.82
CA ARG A 300 -34.34 1.86 4.38
C ARG A 300 -34.42 3.23 3.73
N ALA A 301 -33.80 3.39 2.57
CA ALA A 301 -33.99 4.56 1.74
C ALA A 301 -35.43 4.57 1.19
N LYS A 302 -36.04 5.75 1.13
CA LYS A 302 -37.42 5.90 0.61
C LYS A 302 -37.49 5.86 -0.90
N GLN A 303 -36.50 6.42 -1.56
CA GLN A 303 -36.37 6.49 -3.01
C GLN A 303 -34.87 6.48 -3.35
N VAL A 304 -34.46 5.74 -4.37
CA VAL A 304 -33.06 5.63 -4.82
C VAL A 304 -33.01 5.92 -6.31
N SER A 305 -32.13 6.82 -6.70
CA SER A 305 -31.94 7.26 -8.09
C SER A 305 -30.49 7.07 -8.59
N ASP A 306 -29.53 7.11 -7.69
CA ASP A 306 -28.11 7.14 -8.05
C ASP A 306 -27.45 5.75 -7.96
N ILE A 307 -28.20 4.73 -7.59
CA ILE A 307 -27.69 3.34 -7.44
C ILE A 307 -28.59 2.41 -8.26
N GLU A 308 -28.00 1.62 -9.13
CA GLU A 308 -28.67 0.57 -9.89
C GLU A 308 -28.06 -0.80 -9.53
N ILE A 309 -28.90 -1.82 -9.43
CA ILE A 309 -28.48 -3.20 -9.27
C ILE A 309 -29.04 -4.00 -10.44
N ASN A 310 -28.17 -4.59 -11.23
CA ASN A 310 -28.53 -5.37 -12.41
C ASN A 310 -28.09 -6.83 -12.20
N HIS A 311 -28.95 -7.77 -12.53
CA HIS A 311 -28.65 -9.20 -12.52
C HIS A 311 -28.67 -9.72 -13.96
N LEU A 312 -27.57 -10.32 -14.40
CA LEU A 312 -27.38 -10.79 -15.76
C LEU A 312 -27.18 -12.31 -15.79
N LEU A 313 -27.34 -12.93 -16.96
CA LEU A 313 -27.37 -14.38 -17.07
C LEU A 313 -25.99 -15.03 -16.96
N ASN A 314 -24.97 -14.36 -17.44
CA ASN A 314 -23.59 -14.88 -17.45
C ASN A 314 -22.58 -13.74 -17.50
N PRO A 315 -21.26 -14.00 -17.27
CA PRO A 315 -20.22 -12.98 -17.26
C PRO A 315 -20.06 -12.21 -18.58
N LEU A 316 -20.31 -12.83 -19.73
CA LEU A 316 -20.22 -12.13 -21.03
C LEU A 316 -21.33 -11.10 -21.17
N ASP A 317 -22.57 -11.44 -20.79
CA ASP A 317 -23.68 -10.48 -20.78
C ASP A 317 -23.39 -9.31 -19.82
N GLU A 318 -22.69 -9.57 -18.71
CA GLU A 318 -22.27 -8.54 -17.76
C GLU A 318 -21.27 -7.55 -18.38
N ILE A 319 -20.28 -8.05 -19.11
CA ILE A 319 -19.31 -7.23 -19.84
C ILE A 319 -20.00 -6.39 -20.90
N ASP A 320 -20.86 -7.01 -21.71
CA ASP A 320 -21.61 -6.31 -22.76
C ASP A 320 -22.54 -5.24 -22.19
N PHE A 321 -23.21 -5.54 -21.09
CA PHE A 321 -24.06 -4.56 -20.39
C PHE A 321 -23.24 -3.36 -19.91
N VAL A 322 -22.11 -3.59 -19.22
CA VAL A 322 -21.23 -2.54 -18.72
C VAL A 322 -20.67 -1.70 -19.87
N ALA A 323 -20.22 -2.33 -20.96
CA ALA A 323 -19.72 -1.63 -22.14
C ALA A 323 -20.79 -0.72 -22.77
N ASN A 324 -22.02 -1.22 -22.94
CA ASN A 324 -23.14 -0.47 -23.47
C ASN A 324 -23.55 0.68 -22.52
N LYS A 325 -23.53 0.46 -21.20
CA LYS A 325 -23.83 1.53 -20.21
C LYS A 325 -22.79 2.65 -20.29
N ILE A 326 -21.50 2.31 -20.40
CA ILE A 326 -20.42 3.31 -20.55
C ILE A 326 -20.62 4.10 -21.85
N LEU A 327 -20.90 3.42 -22.97
CA LEU A 327 -21.14 4.10 -24.25
C LEU A 327 -22.30 5.08 -24.16
N LYS A 328 -23.40 4.72 -23.48
CA LYS A 328 -24.55 5.58 -23.26
C LYS A 328 -24.18 6.80 -22.40
N LEU A 329 -23.49 6.60 -21.27
CA LEU A 329 -23.04 7.69 -20.40
C LEU A 329 -22.16 8.70 -21.16
N VAL A 330 -21.26 8.22 -22.03
CA VAL A 330 -20.36 9.10 -22.78
C VAL A 330 -21.06 9.79 -23.93
N LYS A 331 -21.89 9.07 -24.71
CA LYS A 331 -22.50 9.62 -25.92
C LYS A 331 -23.74 10.48 -25.64
N ASP A 332 -24.57 10.04 -24.69
CA ASP A 332 -25.87 10.62 -24.48
C ASP A 332 -25.91 11.57 -23.26
N GLU A 333 -25.09 11.30 -22.24
CA GLU A 333 -25.11 12.02 -20.95
C GLU A 333 -23.90 12.93 -20.75
N GLY A 334 -22.93 12.95 -21.70
CA GLY A 334 -21.80 13.90 -21.70
C GLY A 334 -20.67 13.57 -20.74
N TYR A 335 -20.64 12.36 -20.15
CA TYR A 335 -19.51 11.89 -19.35
C TYR A 335 -18.27 11.67 -20.22
N ARG A 336 -17.09 11.79 -19.62
CA ARG A 336 -15.84 11.41 -20.27
C ARG A 336 -15.39 10.05 -19.75
N TYR A 337 -14.70 9.26 -20.53
CA TYR A 337 -14.16 7.96 -20.08
C TYR A 337 -13.36 8.06 -18.78
N ARG A 338 -12.63 9.15 -18.57
CA ARG A 338 -11.87 9.40 -17.33
C ARG A 338 -12.74 9.65 -16.08
N ASP A 339 -14.03 9.93 -16.26
CA ASP A 339 -14.98 10.16 -15.17
C ASP A 339 -15.66 8.86 -14.73
N ILE A 340 -15.33 7.73 -15.38
CA ILE A 340 -15.95 6.40 -15.19
C ILE A 340 -14.87 5.44 -14.73
N ALA A 341 -15.16 4.66 -13.68
CA ALA A 341 -14.30 3.58 -13.18
C ALA A 341 -15.06 2.25 -13.17
N ILE A 342 -14.37 1.18 -13.55
CA ILE A 342 -14.85 -0.20 -13.42
C ILE A 342 -14.08 -0.83 -12.27
N ILE A 343 -14.79 -1.40 -11.31
CA ILE A 343 -14.21 -2.13 -10.20
C ILE A 343 -14.64 -3.59 -10.32
N TYR A 344 -13.69 -4.50 -10.34
CA TYR A 344 -13.93 -5.93 -10.44
C TYR A 344 -13.13 -6.68 -9.37
N GLY A 345 -13.64 -7.83 -8.93
CA GLY A 345 -13.03 -8.60 -7.86
C GLY A 345 -11.92 -9.54 -8.31
N ASP A 346 -12.06 -10.14 -9.51
CA ASP A 346 -11.11 -11.11 -10.05
C ASP A 346 -11.17 -11.13 -11.58
N LEU A 347 -9.99 -11.17 -12.23
CA LEU A 347 -9.86 -11.31 -13.68
C LEU A 347 -9.77 -12.77 -14.16
N GLU A 348 -9.48 -13.73 -13.28
CA GLU A 348 -9.28 -15.13 -13.66
C GLU A 348 -10.58 -15.86 -14.06
N GLY A 349 -11.74 -15.24 -13.82
CA GLY A 349 -13.06 -15.80 -14.12
C GLY A 349 -13.79 -15.15 -15.31
N VAL A 350 -13.16 -14.22 -16.04
CA VAL A 350 -13.80 -13.46 -17.14
C VAL A 350 -13.23 -13.84 -18.48
#